data_bb15fef26eee4c4074b5f4c576def601
#
_entry.id   bb15fef26eee4c4074b5f4c576def601
#
_cell.length_a   1.000
_cell.length_b   1.000
_cell.length_c   1.000
_cell.angle_alpha   90.00
_cell.angle_beta   90.00
_cell.angle_gamma   90.00
#
_symmetry.space_group_name_H-M   'P 1'
#
loop_
_entity.id
_entity.type
_entity.pdbx_description
1 polymer ?
#
loop_
_entity_poly.entity_id
_entity_poly.type
_entity_poly.pdbx_seq_one_letter_code
_entity_poly.pdbx_strand_id
1 'polypeptide(L)'
;MAVSKRIRTDLALETTERFKEENTEIRGVEIQEDYDEEKDVRTTVVRIVTENGAKAMGRPQGTYITIEAPDLSVPDEDYHREISEEISKHLKQLIDLKKEKSILVVGLGNAGITADALGPHVVENLRMTRHIIREYGLRGIDHEKMHRVSGIVPGVMAQTGMETAEIIQGVVAETKPDVVVAIDALAVRSVRRLNRTIQITDTGIHPGSGVGNHRNGLTEDNLQVKVIGIGVPTVVDAATIVHDSMAHLLDALEEAEQKEFLEEMIAPNLYSMFVTPKDVDETVKYLSFTISEGLNTAFGEA
;
A
#
# COMPACT_ATOMS: atom_id res chain seq x y z
N MET A 1 22.81 23.58 8.88
CA MET A 1 21.56 23.32 8.12
C MET A 1 20.78 22.28 8.87
N ALA A 2 19.75 22.71 9.63
CA ALA A 2 18.89 21.78 10.37
C ALA A 2 18.00 21.07 9.35
N VAL A 3 18.24 19.81 9.09
CA VAL A 3 17.34 18.95 8.33
C VAL A 3 16.15 18.69 9.24
N SER A 4 15.05 19.40 9.01
CA SER A 4 13.74 19.00 9.55
C SER A 4 13.49 17.58 9.05
N LYS A 5 13.82 16.57 9.85
CA LYS A 5 13.51 15.17 9.55
C LYS A 5 12.00 15.04 9.63
N ARG A 6 11.32 15.18 8.48
CA ARG A 6 9.89 14.90 8.37
C ARG A 6 9.66 13.46 8.78
N ILE A 7 8.77 13.24 9.73
CA ILE A 7 8.27 11.91 10.05
C ILE A 7 7.68 11.34 8.75
N ARG A 8 8.15 10.16 8.36
CA ARG A 8 7.81 9.54 7.07
C ARG A 8 6.56 8.69 7.21
N THR A 9 5.71 8.76 6.23
CA THR A 9 4.54 7.88 6.10
C THR A 9 4.21 7.63 4.63
N ASP A 10 3.83 6.41 4.31
CA ASP A 10 3.32 6.02 3.01
C ASP A 10 1.79 6.15 2.91
N LEU A 11 1.08 6.39 4.02
CA LEU A 11 -0.37 6.53 4.03
C LEU A 11 -0.82 7.98 3.74
N ALA A 12 -1.70 8.16 2.75
CA ALA A 12 -2.30 9.46 2.42
C ALA A 12 -3.17 9.99 3.57
N LEU A 13 -3.86 9.09 4.29
CA LEU A 13 -4.71 9.41 5.43
C LEU A 13 -3.91 10.15 6.53
N GLU A 14 -2.72 9.68 6.88
CA GLU A 14 -1.90 10.32 7.92
C GLU A 14 -1.45 11.73 7.54
N THR A 15 -1.32 12.00 6.26
CA THR A 15 -1.05 13.37 5.79
C THR A 15 -2.28 14.26 5.98
N THR A 16 -3.49 13.77 5.69
CA THR A 16 -4.73 14.56 5.87
C THR A 16 -5.03 14.83 7.33
N GLU A 17 -4.77 13.90 8.23
CA GLU A 17 -4.97 14.07 9.67
C GLU A 17 -4.12 15.19 10.23
N ARG A 18 -2.85 15.28 9.83
CA ARG A 18 -1.97 16.39 10.23
C ARG A 18 -2.55 17.75 9.88
N PHE A 19 -3.15 17.90 8.68
CA PHE A 19 -3.79 19.16 8.29
C PHE A 19 -5.07 19.44 9.07
N LYS A 20 -5.84 18.39 9.44
CA LYS A 20 -7.01 18.53 10.32
C LYS A 20 -6.58 19.00 11.71
N GLU A 21 -5.50 18.46 12.29
CA GLU A 21 -4.91 18.89 13.56
C GLU A 21 -4.45 20.34 13.52
N GLU A 22 -3.84 20.78 12.41
CA GLU A 22 -3.41 22.16 12.19
C GLU A 22 -4.57 23.11 11.81
N ASN A 23 -5.85 22.66 11.83
CA ASN A 23 -7.05 23.41 11.40
C ASN A 23 -6.88 24.04 10.00
N THR A 24 -6.14 23.41 9.12
CA THR A 24 -5.83 23.90 7.78
C THR A 24 -6.65 23.15 6.73
N GLU A 25 -7.49 23.88 5.98
CA GLU A 25 -8.24 23.32 4.86
C GLU A 25 -7.33 23.15 3.64
N ILE A 26 -7.28 21.96 3.07
CA ILE A 26 -6.46 21.69 1.87
C ILE A 26 -7.32 21.88 0.63
N ARG A 27 -7.14 23.01 -0.05
CA ARG A 27 -7.84 23.25 -1.31
C ARG A 27 -7.42 22.26 -2.38
N GLY A 28 -8.42 21.61 -3.03
CA GLY A 28 -8.20 20.64 -4.09
C GLY A 28 -7.92 19.23 -3.58
N VAL A 29 -8.34 18.94 -2.35
CA VAL A 29 -8.39 17.59 -1.77
C VAL A 29 -9.81 17.35 -1.25
N GLU A 30 -10.42 16.26 -1.70
CA GLU A 30 -11.73 15.80 -1.26
C GLU A 30 -11.55 14.59 -0.35
N ILE A 31 -12.24 14.56 0.78
CA ILE A 31 -12.18 13.45 1.74
C ILE A 31 -13.59 12.93 1.97
N GLN A 32 -13.78 11.63 1.81
CA GLN A 32 -15.01 10.93 2.12
C GLN A 32 -14.68 9.81 3.10
N GLU A 33 -15.42 9.75 4.20
CA GLU A 33 -15.28 8.71 5.22
C GLU A 33 -16.58 7.89 5.29
N ASP A 34 -16.44 6.58 5.38
CA ASP A 34 -17.51 5.63 5.59
C ASP A 34 -17.10 4.69 6.73
N TYR A 35 -18.05 4.36 7.61
CA TYR A 35 -17.79 3.48 8.74
C TYR A 35 -18.87 2.42 8.85
N ASP A 36 -18.46 1.17 8.70
CA ASP A 36 -19.31 -0.01 8.89
C ASP A 36 -19.21 -0.45 10.36
N GLU A 37 -20.27 -0.15 11.14
CA GLU A 37 -20.32 -0.47 12.57
C GLU A 37 -20.37 -1.98 12.85
N GLU A 38 -20.93 -2.79 11.92
CA GLU A 38 -21.05 -4.24 12.11
C GLU A 38 -19.70 -4.93 11.99
N LYS A 39 -18.85 -4.40 11.10
CA LYS A 39 -17.53 -4.95 10.80
C LYS A 39 -16.40 -4.24 11.52
N ASP A 40 -16.68 -3.12 12.19
CA ASP A 40 -15.67 -2.20 12.74
C ASP A 40 -14.63 -1.80 11.67
N VAL A 41 -15.08 -1.51 10.44
CA VAL A 41 -14.23 -1.14 9.31
C VAL A 41 -14.48 0.31 8.92
N ARG A 42 -13.43 1.10 8.88
CA ARG A 42 -13.46 2.47 8.38
C ARG A 42 -12.78 2.56 7.03
N THR A 43 -13.49 3.09 6.05
CA THR A 43 -12.94 3.38 4.73
C THR A 43 -12.86 4.88 4.52
N THR A 44 -11.67 5.39 4.28
CA THR A 44 -11.43 6.79 3.95
C THR A 44 -10.93 6.90 2.51
N VAL A 45 -11.66 7.66 1.69
CA VAL A 45 -11.28 7.97 0.30
C VAL A 45 -10.77 9.40 0.25
N VAL A 46 -9.52 9.56 -0.11
CA VAL A 46 -8.88 10.86 -0.33
C VAL A 46 -8.66 11.04 -1.84
N ARG A 47 -9.29 12.06 -2.44
CA ARG A 47 -9.09 12.42 -3.84
C ARG A 47 -8.31 13.71 -3.94
N ILE A 48 -7.14 13.66 -4.55
CA ILE A 48 -6.31 14.83 -4.82
C ILE A 48 -6.61 15.27 -6.26
N VAL A 49 -7.37 16.37 -6.40
CA VAL A 49 -7.93 16.79 -7.69
C VAL A 49 -7.19 17.95 -8.34
N THR A 50 -6.29 18.62 -7.61
CA THR A 50 -5.52 19.77 -8.14
C THR A 50 -4.02 19.64 -7.87
N GLU A 51 -3.21 20.33 -8.68
CA GLU A 51 -1.75 20.43 -8.46
C GLU A 51 -1.39 21.07 -7.11
N ASN A 52 -2.18 22.05 -6.65
CA ASN A 52 -1.97 22.67 -5.34
C ASN A 52 -2.24 21.67 -4.21
N GLY A 53 -3.30 20.86 -4.33
CA GLY A 53 -3.57 19.75 -3.44
C GLY A 53 -2.43 18.73 -3.44
N ALA A 54 -1.92 18.36 -4.62
CA ALA A 54 -0.79 17.46 -4.77
C ALA A 54 0.48 17.97 -4.08
N LYS A 55 0.79 19.26 -4.25
CA LYS A 55 1.93 19.90 -3.58
C LYS A 55 1.76 19.95 -2.06
N ALA A 56 0.57 20.29 -1.58
CA ALA A 56 0.26 20.32 -0.15
C ALA A 56 0.37 18.93 0.48
N MET A 57 -0.22 17.92 -0.16
CA MET A 57 -0.18 16.53 0.29
C MET A 57 1.18 15.86 0.10
N GLY A 58 2.04 16.40 -0.78
CA GLY A 58 3.31 15.77 -1.19
C GLY A 58 3.09 14.45 -1.93
N ARG A 59 1.95 14.31 -2.63
CA ARG A 59 1.52 13.10 -3.36
C ARG A 59 0.92 13.45 -4.72
N PRO A 60 1.01 12.54 -5.70
CA PRO A 60 0.37 12.75 -7.01
C PRO A 60 -1.14 12.98 -6.90
N GLN A 61 -1.71 13.65 -7.92
CA GLN A 61 -3.15 13.69 -8.13
C GLN A 61 -3.67 12.28 -8.39
N GLY A 62 -4.83 11.95 -7.81
CA GLY A 62 -5.45 10.63 -7.91
C GLY A 62 -6.26 10.28 -6.68
N THR A 63 -6.63 9.02 -6.59
CA THR A 63 -7.48 8.47 -5.54
C THR A 63 -6.67 7.58 -4.61
N TYR A 64 -6.83 7.81 -3.32
CA TYR A 64 -6.22 7.02 -2.24
C TYR A 64 -7.34 6.50 -1.34
N ILE A 65 -7.52 5.20 -1.30
CA ILE A 65 -8.53 4.52 -0.50
C ILE A 65 -7.81 3.84 0.65
N THR A 66 -8.14 4.20 1.87
CA THR A 66 -7.57 3.61 3.08
C THR A 66 -8.65 2.84 3.82
N ILE A 67 -8.46 1.55 3.98
CA ILE A 67 -9.32 0.64 4.74
C ILE A 67 -8.63 0.40 6.08
N GLU A 68 -9.20 0.89 7.17
CA GLU A 68 -8.75 0.63 8.54
C GLU A 68 -9.63 -0.47 9.13
N ALA A 69 -9.03 -1.61 9.43
CA ALA A 69 -9.67 -2.83 9.89
C ALA A 69 -8.90 -3.34 11.13
N PRO A 70 -9.34 -3.00 12.36
CA PRO A 70 -8.60 -3.25 13.60
C PRO A 70 -8.23 -4.72 13.83
N ASP A 71 -9.11 -5.64 13.42
CA ASP A 71 -8.91 -7.08 13.61
C ASP A 71 -8.19 -7.78 12.45
N LEU A 72 -7.69 -7.02 11.48
CA LEU A 72 -6.99 -7.58 10.31
C LEU A 72 -5.71 -8.37 10.67
N SER A 73 -5.13 -8.14 11.83
CA SER A 73 -3.99 -8.90 12.34
C SER A 73 -4.39 -10.17 13.11
N VAL A 74 -5.70 -10.41 13.34
CA VAL A 74 -6.23 -11.56 14.08
C VAL A 74 -6.65 -12.65 13.09
N PRO A 75 -6.38 -13.96 13.37
CA PRO A 75 -6.78 -15.04 12.47
C PRO A 75 -8.29 -15.34 12.58
N ASP A 76 -9.10 -14.54 11.91
CA ASP A 76 -10.56 -14.70 11.79
C ASP A 76 -10.92 -14.82 10.30
N GLU A 77 -11.29 -16.04 9.86
CA GLU A 77 -11.56 -16.32 8.45
C GLU A 77 -12.77 -15.55 7.90
N ASP A 78 -13.81 -15.33 8.70
CA ASP A 78 -14.99 -14.59 8.28
C ASP A 78 -14.66 -13.12 8.12
N TYR A 79 -13.93 -12.52 9.05
CA TYR A 79 -13.47 -11.16 8.97
C TYR A 79 -12.55 -10.93 7.76
N HIS A 80 -11.60 -11.82 7.54
CA HIS A 80 -10.69 -11.76 6.38
C HIS A 80 -11.43 -11.86 5.04
N ARG A 81 -12.51 -12.67 4.98
CA ARG A 81 -13.36 -12.74 3.78
C ARG A 81 -14.07 -11.42 3.51
N GLU A 82 -14.64 -10.80 4.53
CA GLU A 82 -15.31 -9.49 4.41
C GLU A 82 -14.36 -8.40 3.93
N ILE A 83 -13.13 -8.36 4.45
CA ILE A 83 -12.11 -7.41 4.00
C ILE A 83 -11.68 -7.71 2.55
N SER A 84 -11.60 -8.99 2.15
CA SER A 84 -11.32 -9.37 0.77
C SER A 84 -12.40 -8.86 -0.20
N GLU A 85 -13.67 -8.94 0.20
CA GLU A 85 -14.79 -8.39 -0.59
C GLU A 85 -14.71 -6.87 -0.71
N GLU A 86 -14.34 -6.17 0.36
CA GLU A 86 -14.18 -4.71 0.35
C GLU A 86 -13.00 -4.30 -0.56
N ILE A 87 -11.87 -5.02 -0.53
CA ILE A 87 -10.76 -4.82 -1.47
C ILE A 87 -11.25 -5.01 -2.91
N SER A 88 -11.97 -6.10 -3.19
CA SER A 88 -12.52 -6.39 -4.51
C SER A 88 -13.45 -5.29 -5.01
N LYS A 89 -14.35 -4.79 -4.17
CA LYS A 89 -15.27 -3.68 -4.46
C LYS A 89 -14.52 -2.41 -4.87
N HIS A 90 -13.48 -2.04 -4.13
CA HIS A 90 -12.68 -0.86 -4.44
C HIS A 90 -11.83 -1.03 -5.71
N LEU A 91 -11.30 -2.21 -5.96
CA LEU A 91 -10.59 -2.51 -7.20
C LEU A 91 -11.50 -2.40 -8.42
N LYS A 92 -12.75 -2.92 -8.34
CA LYS A 92 -13.77 -2.81 -9.39
C LYS A 92 -14.20 -1.35 -9.64
N GLN A 93 -14.05 -0.45 -8.67
CA GLN A 93 -14.28 0.99 -8.86
C GLN A 93 -13.12 1.68 -9.59
N LEU A 94 -11.88 1.27 -9.30
CA LEU A 94 -10.68 1.88 -9.88
C LEU A 94 -10.34 1.29 -11.26
N ILE A 95 -10.71 0.05 -11.54
CA ILE A 95 -10.42 -0.65 -12.78
C ILE A 95 -11.74 -0.97 -13.49
N ASP A 96 -11.86 -0.58 -14.77
CA ASP A 96 -13.00 -1.01 -15.58
C ASP A 96 -12.85 -2.49 -15.99
N LEU A 97 -13.50 -3.37 -15.21
CA LEU A 97 -13.48 -4.82 -15.36
C LEU A 97 -14.67 -5.37 -16.19
N LYS A 98 -15.45 -4.51 -16.86
CA LYS A 98 -16.61 -4.94 -17.68
C LYS A 98 -16.22 -5.74 -18.93
N LYS A 99 -14.96 -5.62 -19.37
CA LYS A 99 -14.41 -6.36 -20.50
C LYS A 99 -13.18 -7.14 -20.03
N GLU A 100 -12.90 -8.24 -20.73
CA GLU A 100 -11.67 -9.00 -20.49
C GLU A 100 -10.44 -8.09 -20.48
N LYS A 101 -9.63 -8.23 -19.44
CA LYS A 101 -8.39 -7.48 -19.23
C LYS A 101 -7.21 -8.42 -19.10
N SER A 102 -6.05 -7.96 -19.53
CA SER A 102 -4.77 -8.56 -19.18
C SER A 102 -4.20 -7.82 -17.98
N ILE A 103 -4.03 -8.53 -16.87
CA ILE A 103 -3.62 -7.96 -15.59
C ILE A 103 -2.28 -8.56 -15.19
N LEU A 104 -1.32 -7.70 -14.88
CA LEU A 104 -0.03 -8.10 -14.33
C LEU A 104 0.01 -7.71 -12.85
N VAL A 105 0.13 -8.69 -11.97
CA VAL A 105 0.31 -8.44 -10.53
C VAL A 105 1.78 -8.52 -10.19
N VAL A 106 2.29 -7.50 -9.50
CA VAL A 106 3.70 -7.36 -9.14
C VAL A 106 3.82 -7.37 -7.62
N GLY A 107 4.37 -8.43 -7.06
CA GLY A 107 4.67 -8.52 -5.63
C GLY A 107 6.04 -7.92 -5.33
N LEU A 108 6.05 -6.71 -4.79
CA LEU A 108 7.28 -6.00 -4.40
C LEU A 108 7.78 -6.48 -3.04
N GLY A 109 9.07 -6.31 -2.82
CA GLY A 109 9.72 -6.63 -1.56
C GLY A 109 10.65 -7.84 -1.64
N ASN A 110 11.15 -8.23 -0.48
CA ASN A 110 12.10 -9.32 -0.29
C ASN A 110 11.45 -10.47 0.47
N ALA A 111 11.20 -11.59 -0.20
CA ALA A 111 10.62 -12.80 0.40
C ALA A 111 11.46 -13.37 1.57
N GLY A 112 12.74 -13.02 1.67
CA GLY A 112 13.63 -13.42 2.77
C GLY A 112 13.56 -12.52 4.02
N ILE A 113 12.77 -11.45 4.00
CA ILE A 113 12.57 -10.52 5.12
C ILE A 113 11.07 -10.42 5.40
N THR A 114 10.59 -11.01 6.48
CA THR A 114 9.17 -11.17 6.76
C THR A 114 8.37 -9.88 6.64
N ALA A 115 8.84 -8.79 7.22
CA ALA A 115 8.15 -7.50 7.16
C ALA A 115 8.09 -6.90 5.73
N ASP A 116 8.88 -7.41 4.79
CA ASP A 116 8.97 -6.99 3.39
C ASP A 116 8.44 -8.07 2.42
N ALA A 117 7.89 -9.18 2.95
CA ALA A 117 7.47 -10.34 2.17
C ALA A 117 5.98 -10.30 1.73
N LEU A 118 5.24 -9.25 2.04
CA LEU A 118 3.81 -9.14 1.74
C LEU A 118 3.52 -9.36 0.25
N GLY A 119 4.14 -8.57 -0.64
CA GLY A 119 3.94 -8.67 -2.08
C GLY A 119 4.26 -10.05 -2.65
N PRO A 120 5.44 -10.64 -2.35
CA PRO A 120 5.77 -12.01 -2.71
C PRO A 120 4.70 -13.03 -2.32
N HIS A 121 4.23 -13.03 -1.07
CA HIS A 121 3.22 -13.97 -0.60
C HIS A 121 1.83 -13.74 -1.22
N VAL A 122 1.46 -12.51 -1.54
CA VAL A 122 0.22 -12.27 -2.30
C VAL A 122 0.30 -12.95 -3.67
N VAL A 123 1.42 -12.80 -4.39
CA VAL A 123 1.58 -13.40 -5.73
C VAL A 123 1.56 -14.93 -5.66
N GLU A 124 2.10 -15.55 -4.61
CA GLU A 124 2.07 -17.00 -4.38
C GLU A 124 0.64 -17.56 -4.25
N ASN A 125 -0.29 -16.78 -3.71
CA ASN A 125 -1.69 -17.18 -3.47
C ASN A 125 -2.65 -16.81 -4.63
N LEU A 126 -2.14 -16.19 -5.71
CA LEU A 126 -3.00 -15.75 -6.82
C LEU A 126 -3.35 -16.88 -7.79
N ARG A 127 -4.57 -16.82 -8.30
CA ARG A 127 -5.04 -17.67 -9.39
C ARG A 127 -4.54 -17.12 -10.73
N MET A 128 -3.46 -17.68 -11.24
CA MET A 128 -2.90 -17.30 -12.54
C MET A 128 -3.70 -17.94 -13.69
N THR A 129 -4.29 -17.10 -14.53
CA THR A 129 -5.19 -17.55 -15.62
C THR A 129 -4.61 -17.35 -17.02
N ARG A 130 -3.65 -16.42 -17.18
CA ARG A 130 -3.10 -16.05 -18.50
C ARG A 130 -2.59 -17.25 -19.29
N HIS A 131 -1.85 -18.17 -18.66
CA HIS A 131 -1.30 -19.36 -19.32
C HIS A 131 -2.39 -20.34 -19.73
N ILE A 132 -3.43 -20.51 -18.90
CA ILE A 132 -4.58 -21.38 -19.16
C ILE A 132 -5.35 -20.86 -20.37
N ILE A 133 -5.69 -19.57 -20.38
CA ILE A 133 -6.42 -18.94 -21.48
C ILE A 133 -5.60 -18.98 -22.77
N ARG A 134 -4.28 -18.82 -22.69
CA ARG A 134 -3.40 -18.88 -23.87
C ARG A 134 -3.32 -20.28 -24.47
N GLU A 135 -3.27 -21.33 -23.64
CA GLU A 135 -3.13 -22.71 -24.08
C GLU A 135 -4.44 -23.32 -24.57
N TYR A 136 -5.52 -23.13 -23.82
CA TYR A 136 -6.80 -23.82 -24.10
C TYR A 136 -7.84 -22.92 -24.78
N GLY A 137 -7.56 -21.62 -24.92
CA GLY A 137 -8.53 -20.64 -25.37
C GLY A 137 -9.72 -20.50 -24.43
N LEU A 138 -10.66 -19.65 -24.82
CA LEU A 138 -11.88 -19.40 -24.02
C LEU A 138 -12.98 -20.47 -24.24
N ARG A 139 -12.69 -21.58 -24.95
CA ARG A 139 -13.67 -22.62 -25.28
C ARG A 139 -13.69 -23.71 -24.22
N GLY A 140 -14.65 -23.70 -23.32
CA GLY A 140 -14.93 -24.83 -22.42
C GLY A 140 -15.08 -24.53 -20.94
N ILE A 141 -14.89 -23.34 -20.52
CA ILE A 141 -15.23 -22.82 -19.20
C ILE A 141 -16.15 -21.63 -19.48
N ASP A 142 -16.97 -21.17 -18.56
CA ASP A 142 -17.89 -20.03 -18.73
C ASP A 142 -17.09 -18.72 -18.81
N HIS A 143 -16.39 -18.52 -19.95
CA HIS A 143 -15.21 -17.67 -20.12
C HIS A 143 -15.47 -16.29 -20.71
N GLU A 144 -16.71 -15.92 -20.96
CA GLU A 144 -17.01 -14.55 -21.39
C GLU A 144 -16.57 -13.51 -20.36
N LYS A 145 -16.08 -13.97 -19.20
CA LYS A 145 -15.91 -13.17 -17.99
C LYS A 145 -14.58 -13.38 -17.24
N MET A 146 -13.61 -14.11 -17.75
CA MET A 146 -12.35 -14.34 -17.02
C MET A 146 -11.25 -13.41 -17.52
N HIS A 147 -10.59 -12.69 -16.59
CA HIS A 147 -9.44 -11.86 -16.91
C HIS A 147 -8.15 -12.70 -17.06
N ARG A 148 -7.21 -12.23 -17.88
CA ARG A 148 -5.87 -12.84 -18.02
C ARG A 148 -4.94 -12.35 -16.94
N VAL A 149 -4.85 -13.07 -15.83
CA VAL A 149 -4.01 -12.73 -14.69
C VAL A 149 -2.65 -13.41 -14.79
N SER A 150 -1.60 -12.64 -14.67
CA SER A 150 -0.22 -13.09 -14.52
C SER A 150 0.44 -12.38 -13.35
N GLY A 151 1.43 -13.01 -12.73
CA GLY A 151 2.13 -12.45 -11.56
C GLY A 151 3.64 -12.58 -11.68
N ILE A 152 4.35 -11.68 -11.04
CA ILE A 152 5.81 -11.69 -10.92
C ILE A 152 6.24 -11.17 -9.55
N VAL A 153 7.27 -11.80 -8.99
CA VAL A 153 8.02 -11.32 -7.83
C VAL A 153 9.42 -10.93 -8.33
N PRO A 154 9.69 -9.65 -8.61
CA PRO A 154 10.95 -9.21 -9.21
C PRO A 154 12.15 -9.31 -8.26
N GLY A 155 11.90 -9.43 -6.95
CA GLY A 155 12.90 -9.31 -5.91
C GLY A 155 13.36 -7.86 -5.70
N VAL A 156 14.47 -7.71 -4.98
CA VAL A 156 15.07 -6.41 -4.66
C VAL A 156 16.41 -6.22 -5.36
N MET A 157 16.83 -4.97 -5.53
CA MET A 157 18.09 -4.61 -6.21
C MET A 157 19.31 -5.35 -5.65
N ALA A 158 19.35 -5.59 -4.33
CA ALA A 158 20.45 -6.32 -3.69
C ALA A 158 20.55 -7.79 -4.15
N GLN A 159 19.44 -8.36 -4.65
CA GLN A 159 19.40 -9.75 -5.16
C GLN A 159 19.65 -9.81 -6.67
N THR A 160 19.13 -8.84 -7.41
CA THR A 160 19.08 -8.87 -8.88
C THR A 160 20.16 -8.03 -9.55
N GLY A 161 20.69 -7.01 -8.86
CA GLY A 161 21.56 -5.99 -9.42
C GLY A 161 20.85 -4.99 -10.34
N MET A 162 19.52 -5.08 -10.48
CA MET A 162 18.71 -4.24 -11.33
C MET A 162 17.64 -3.48 -10.49
N GLU A 163 17.24 -2.30 -10.96
CA GLU A 163 16.08 -1.65 -10.37
C GLU A 163 14.79 -2.42 -10.70
N THR A 164 13.89 -2.51 -9.73
CA THR A 164 12.59 -3.19 -9.92
C THR A 164 11.82 -2.62 -11.11
N ALA A 165 11.85 -1.29 -11.30
CA ALA A 165 11.20 -0.63 -12.41
C ALA A 165 11.74 -1.09 -13.78
N GLU A 166 13.05 -1.31 -13.93
CA GLU A 166 13.66 -1.82 -15.16
C GLU A 166 13.15 -3.22 -15.51
N ILE A 167 13.08 -4.11 -14.51
CA ILE A 167 12.55 -5.48 -14.69
C ILE A 167 11.10 -5.41 -15.14
N ILE A 168 10.28 -4.62 -14.45
CA ILE A 168 8.83 -4.53 -14.74
C ILE A 168 8.57 -3.86 -16.09
N GLN A 169 9.34 -2.85 -16.48
CA GLN A 169 9.26 -2.26 -17.83
C GLN A 169 9.48 -3.32 -18.92
N GLY A 170 10.49 -4.19 -18.76
CA GLY A 170 10.73 -5.29 -19.67
C GLY A 170 9.55 -6.28 -19.74
N VAL A 171 8.98 -6.64 -18.60
CA VAL A 171 7.82 -7.53 -18.52
C VAL A 171 6.57 -6.89 -19.15
N VAL A 172 6.31 -5.62 -18.89
CA VAL A 172 5.18 -4.85 -19.46
C VAL A 172 5.32 -4.76 -20.97
N ALA A 173 6.51 -4.47 -21.49
CA ALA A 173 6.77 -4.40 -22.94
C ALA A 173 6.47 -5.71 -23.65
N GLU A 174 6.77 -6.86 -23.04
CA GLU A 174 6.53 -8.20 -23.61
C GLU A 174 5.08 -8.67 -23.41
N THR A 175 4.52 -8.47 -22.21
CA THR A 175 3.22 -9.05 -21.85
C THR A 175 2.04 -8.15 -22.22
N LYS A 176 2.27 -6.86 -22.40
CA LYS A 176 1.31 -5.82 -22.76
C LYS A 176 0.02 -5.88 -21.92
N PRO A 177 0.12 -5.75 -20.59
CA PRO A 177 -1.06 -5.77 -19.74
C PRO A 177 -1.89 -4.50 -19.93
N ASP A 178 -3.21 -4.59 -19.69
CA ASP A 178 -4.10 -3.44 -19.63
C ASP A 178 -3.96 -2.68 -18.30
N VAL A 179 -3.57 -3.42 -17.23
CA VAL A 179 -3.40 -2.89 -15.88
C VAL A 179 -2.26 -3.62 -15.17
N VAL A 180 -1.46 -2.88 -14.43
CA VAL A 180 -0.50 -3.41 -13.47
C VAL A 180 -1.05 -3.18 -12.06
N VAL A 181 -1.03 -4.21 -11.21
CA VAL A 181 -1.33 -4.09 -9.78
C VAL A 181 -0.06 -4.36 -9.01
N ALA A 182 0.49 -3.34 -8.38
CA ALA A 182 1.72 -3.43 -7.60
C ALA A 182 1.39 -3.52 -6.10
N ILE A 183 1.98 -4.49 -5.40
CA ILE A 183 1.73 -4.75 -3.97
C ILE A 183 3.02 -4.60 -3.21
N ASP A 184 3.01 -3.81 -2.12
CA ASP A 184 4.20 -3.51 -1.33
C ASP A 184 3.89 -3.45 0.17
N ALA A 185 4.92 -3.70 0.96
CA ALA A 185 4.92 -3.43 2.38
C ALA A 185 5.25 -1.95 2.63
N LEU A 186 4.44 -1.26 3.42
CA LEU A 186 4.56 0.17 3.66
C LEU A 186 5.17 0.46 5.03
N ALA A 187 5.67 1.68 5.19
CA ALA A 187 6.00 2.25 6.48
C ALA A 187 4.89 3.22 6.94
N VAL A 188 4.56 3.17 8.22
CA VAL A 188 3.50 3.99 8.84
C VAL A 188 4.06 4.85 9.97
N ARG A 189 3.41 5.97 10.23
CA ARG A 189 3.72 6.83 11.38
C ARG A 189 3.06 6.31 12.66
N SER A 190 1.80 5.88 12.58
CA SER A 190 1.03 5.47 13.75
C SER A 190 1.09 3.97 13.98
N VAL A 191 1.56 3.55 15.16
CA VAL A 191 1.55 2.14 15.58
C VAL A 191 0.16 1.51 15.51
N ARG A 192 -0.91 2.31 15.68
CA ARG A 192 -2.31 1.85 15.63
C ARG A 192 -2.71 1.27 14.27
N ARG A 193 -2.04 1.70 13.19
CA ARG A 193 -2.30 1.30 11.81
C ARG A 193 -1.45 0.14 11.34
N LEU A 194 -0.44 -0.23 12.12
CA LEU A 194 0.50 -1.28 11.78
C LEU A 194 -0.24 -2.61 11.65
N ASN A 195 -0.15 -3.25 10.48
CA ASN A 195 -0.84 -4.50 10.12
C ASN A 195 -2.39 -4.46 10.20
N ARG A 196 -2.98 -3.26 10.25
CA ARG A 196 -4.43 -3.05 10.41
C ARG A 196 -5.03 -2.12 9.37
N THR A 197 -4.23 -1.77 8.37
CA THR A 197 -4.63 -0.78 7.37
C THR A 197 -4.20 -1.25 5.99
N ILE A 198 -5.08 -1.13 5.01
CA ILE A 198 -4.78 -1.39 3.60
C ILE A 198 -4.99 -0.09 2.84
N GLN A 199 -3.99 0.34 2.07
CA GLN A 199 -4.14 1.47 1.15
C GLN A 199 -4.19 0.97 -0.28
N ILE A 200 -5.18 1.41 -1.06
CA ILE A 200 -5.33 1.18 -2.49
C ILE A 200 -5.29 2.53 -3.20
N THR A 201 -4.52 2.64 -4.27
CA THR A 201 -4.41 3.90 -5.03
C THR A 201 -4.26 3.67 -6.53
N ASP A 202 -4.74 4.61 -7.33
CA ASP A 202 -4.58 4.64 -8.79
C ASP A 202 -3.38 5.46 -9.27
N THR A 203 -2.52 5.91 -8.35
CA THR A 203 -1.32 6.69 -8.67
C THR A 203 -0.04 5.86 -8.82
N GLY A 204 -0.16 4.54 -8.63
CA GLY A 204 1.00 3.64 -8.59
C GLY A 204 1.68 3.62 -7.23
N ILE A 205 2.90 3.11 -7.19
CA ILE A 205 3.66 2.91 -5.96
C ILE A 205 5.13 3.28 -6.14
N HIS A 206 5.74 3.81 -5.08
CA HIS A 206 7.18 4.14 -5.05
C HIS A 206 7.86 3.22 -4.03
N PRO A 207 8.46 2.10 -4.48
CA PRO A 207 9.05 1.12 -3.58
C PRO A 207 10.09 1.74 -2.65
N GLY A 208 9.96 1.50 -1.35
CA GLY A 208 10.90 1.97 -0.35
C GLY A 208 10.87 3.48 -0.05
N SER A 209 9.85 4.21 -0.50
CA SER A 209 9.73 5.66 -0.22
C SER A 209 9.62 5.95 1.28
N GLY A 210 8.87 5.15 2.00
CA GLY A 210 8.69 5.27 3.44
C GLY A 210 9.97 4.99 4.25
N VAL A 211 10.91 4.24 3.70
CA VAL A 211 12.21 3.95 4.31
C VAL A 211 13.34 4.83 3.74
N GLY A 212 13.01 5.82 2.92
CA GLY A 212 13.94 6.82 2.39
C GLY A 212 14.77 6.38 1.20
N ASN A 213 14.39 5.31 0.55
CA ASN A 213 14.95 4.89 -0.71
C ASN A 213 14.21 5.58 -1.86
N HIS A 214 14.89 6.49 -2.57
CA HIS A 214 14.35 7.12 -3.77
C HIS A 214 14.62 6.20 -4.97
N ARG A 215 13.68 5.31 -5.26
CA ARG A 215 13.71 4.43 -6.44
C ARG A 215 12.72 4.91 -7.48
N ASN A 216 12.90 4.47 -8.71
CA ASN A 216 11.93 4.72 -9.77
C ASN A 216 10.60 4.06 -9.40
N GLY A 217 9.52 4.89 -9.36
CA GLY A 217 8.18 4.40 -9.04
C GLY A 217 7.60 3.52 -10.14
N LEU A 218 6.76 2.59 -9.76
CA LEU A 218 5.85 1.92 -10.69
C LEU A 218 4.60 2.79 -10.82
N THR A 219 4.61 3.66 -11.81
CA THR A 219 3.55 4.63 -12.10
C THR A 219 3.12 4.52 -13.56
N GLU A 220 1.95 5.08 -13.89
CA GLU A 220 1.46 5.12 -15.27
C GLU A 220 2.43 5.84 -16.20
N ASP A 221 3.05 6.93 -15.72
CA ASP A 221 4.05 7.67 -16.50
C ASP A 221 5.29 6.82 -16.85
N ASN A 222 5.74 5.99 -15.90
CA ASN A 222 6.94 5.17 -16.11
C ASN A 222 6.70 3.90 -16.90
N LEU A 223 5.52 3.28 -16.74
CA LEU A 223 5.18 2.01 -17.35
C LEU A 223 4.31 2.14 -18.61
N GLN A 224 3.75 3.34 -18.86
CA GLN A 224 2.82 3.62 -19.98
C GLN A 224 1.60 2.68 -19.97
N VAL A 225 1.18 2.26 -18.78
CA VAL A 225 0.02 1.44 -18.50
C VAL A 225 -0.54 1.84 -17.14
N LYS A 226 -1.85 1.75 -16.96
CA LYS A 226 -2.49 2.04 -15.68
C LYS A 226 -1.89 1.20 -14.56
N VAL A 227 -1.55 1.85 -13.44
CA VAL A 227 -0.97 1.18 -12.27
C VAL A 227 -1.84 1.41 -11.05
N ILE A 228 -2.23 0.32 -10.41
CA ILE A 228 -2.88 0.33 -9.08
C ILE A 228 -1.84 -0.08 -8.06
N GLY A 229 -1.70 0.69 -6.99
CA GLY A 229 -0.88 0.33 -5.84
C GLY A 229 -1.75 -0.22 -4.72
N ILE A 230 -1.31 -1.30 -4.09
CA ILE A 230 -1.89 -1.84 -2.85
C ILE A 230 -0.77 -1.95 -1.84
N GLY A 231 -0.97 -1.41 -0.64
CA GLY A 231 0.05 -1.49 0.39
C GLY A 231 -0.52 -1.68 1.78
N VAL A 232 0.23 -2.40 2.62
CA VAL A 232 -0.08 -2.58 4.03
C VAL A 232 1.12 -2.16 4.86
N PRO A 233 0.94 -1.32 5.88
CA PRO A 233 2.03 -0.99 6.80
C PRO A 233 2.43 -2.19 7.66
N THR A 234 3.66 -2.64 7.47
CA THR A 234 4.26 -3.75 8.23
C THR A 234 5.37 -3.29 9.17
N VAL A 235 5.80 -2.04 9.02
CA VAL A 235 6.87 -1.45 9.84
C VAL A 235 6.52 -0.03 10.27
N VAL A 236 7.06 0.38 11.40
CA VAL A 236 7.02 1.75 11.93
C VAL A 236 8.43 2.22 12.27
N ASP A 237 8.71 3.50 12.08
CA ASP A 237 9.99 4.11 12.44
C ASP A 237 10.18 4.09 13.97
N ALA A 238 11.33 3.61 14.47
CA ALA A 238 11.59 3.51 15.91
C ALA A 238 11.58 4.89 16.61
N ALA A 239 12.04 5.94 15.93
CA ALA A 239 12.00 7.29 16.46
C ALA A 239 10.57 7.79 16.64
N THR A 240 9.65 7.37 15.75
CA THR A 240 8.22 7.68 15.86
C THR A 240 7.59 7.05 17.11
N ILE A 241 7.93 5.80 17.43
CA ILE A 241 7.44 5.13 18.66
C ILE A 241 7.85 5.91 19.91
N VAL A 242 9.12 6.35 19.95
CA VAL A 242 9.61 7.16 21.08
C VAL A 242 8.87 8.48 21.16
N HIS A 243 8.71 9.18 20.04
CA HIS A 243 7.97 10.44 19.97
C HIS A 243 6.53 10.28 20.49
N ASP A 244 5.78 9.30 19.98
CA ASP A 244 4.38 9.07 20.38
C ASP A 244 4.26 8.65 21.86
N SER A 245 5.22 7.87 22.37
CA SER A 245 5.27 7.47 23.77
C SER A 245 5.49 8.66 24.72
N MET A 246 6.14 9.71 24.22
CA MET A 246 6.44 10.91 24.98
C MET A 246 5.45 12.06 24.73
N ALA A 247 4.52 11.90 23.79
CA ALA A 247 3.60 12.97 23.36
C ALA A 247 2.92 13.68 24.54
N HIS A 248 2.38 12.93 25.50
CA HIS A 248 1.72 13.50 26.69
C HIS A 248 2.66 14.31 27.61
N LEU A 249 3.96 14.01 27.59
CA LEU A 249 4.96 14.80 28.33
C LEU A 249 5.33 16.07 27.56
N LEU A 250 5.34 15.96 26.23
CA LEU A 250 5.68 17.05 25.32
C LEU A 250 4.58 18.11 25.25
N ASP A 251 3.31 17.72 25.41
CA ASP A 251 2.16 18.65 25.41
C ASP A 251 2.27 19.75 26.49
N ALA A 252 3.12 19.56 27.51
CA ALA A 252 3.39 20.54 28.57
C ALA A 252 4.51 21.53 28.23
N LEU A 253 5.23 21.33 27.10
CA LEU A 253 6.36 22.16 26.68
C LEU A 253 5.98 23.05 25.47
N GLU A 254 6.70 24.16 25.29
CA GLU A 254 6.57 24.95 24.08
C GLU A 254 7.19 24.22 22.87
N GLU A 255 6.69 24.51 21.66
CA GLU A 255 7.04 23.79 20.43
C GLU A 255 8.56 23.76 20.12
N ALA A 256 9.28 24.84 20.49
CA ALA A 256 10.73 24.92 20.35
C ALA A 256 11.47 24.01 21.36
N GLU A 257 10.97 23.96 22.60
CA GLU A 257 11.50 23.11 23.67
C GLU A 257 11.24 21.63 23.39
N GLN A 258 10.04 21.29 22.84
CA GLN A 258 9.72 19.94 22.41
C GLN A 258 10.72 19.42 21.39
N LYS A 259 11.06 20.24 20.40
CA LYS A 259 11.99 19.88 19.34
C LYS A 259 13.41 19.64 19.86
N GLU A 260 13.91 20.55 20.69
CA GLU A 260 15.25 20.42 21.28
C GLU A 260 15.33 19.19 22.19
N PHE A 261 14.30 18.94 23.01
CA PHE A 261 14.22 17.78 23.88
C PHE A 261 14.20 16.47 23.10
N LEU A 262 13.43 16.38 22.01
CA LEU A 262 13.37 15.20 21.17
C LEU A 262 14.68 14.93 20.43
N GLU A 263 15.34 15.99 19.92
CA GLU A 263 16.66 15.85 19.25
C GLU A 263 17.75 15.35 20.23
N GLU A 264 17.67 15.70 21.52
CA GLU A 264 18.58 15.20 22.54
C GLU A 264 18.25 13.79 23.03
N MET A 265 16.94 13.47 23.17
CA MET A 265 16.49 12.19 23.74
C MET A 265 16.47 11.05 22.73
N ILE A 266 16.20 11.32 21.45
CA ILE A 266 16.16 10.29 20.42
C ILE A 266 17.57 10.05 19.91
N ALA A 267 18.14 8.90 20.29
CA ALA A 267 19.47 8.50 19.79
C ALA A 267 19.50 8.47 18.25
N PRO A 268 20.54 9.05 17.61
CA PRO A 268 20.59 9.18 16.14
C PRO A 268 20.40 7.88 15.35
N ASN A 269 20.76 6.75 15.90
CA ASN A 269 20.61 5.43 15.29
C ASN A 269 19.14 4.98 15.20
N LEU A 270 18.25 5.47 16.07
CA LEU A 270 16.81 5.13 16.03
C LEU A 270 16.13 5.63 14.75
N TYR A 271 16.62 6.71 14.14
CA TYR A 271 16.11 7.22 12.87
C TYR A 271 16.43 6.33 11.66
N SER A 272 17.23 5.29 11.82
CA SER A 272 17.54 4.28 10.80
C SER A 272 16.99 2.89 11.13
N MET A 273 16.23 2.78 12.22
CA MET A 273 15.66 1.51 12.68
C MET A 273 14.16 1.48 12.44
N PHE A 274 13.68 0.34 11.97
CA PHE A 274 12.27 0.04 11.82
C PHE A 274 11.87 -1.08 12.77
N VAL A 275 10.65 -0.97 13.31
CA VAL A 275 10.09 -1.92 14.25
C VAL A 275 8.86 -2.58 13.61
N THR A 276 8.71 -3.87 13.82
CA THR A 276 7.57 -4.67 13.41
C THR A 276 7.04 -5.46 14.61
N PRO A 277 5.75 -5.85 14.65
CA PRO A 277 5.20 -6.68 15.69
C PRO A 277 5.90 -8.04 15.78
N LYS A 278 5.86 -8.64 16.97
CA LYS A 278 6.53 -9.91 17.24
C LYS A 278 5.93 -11.08 16.43
N ASP A 279 4.66 -11.00 16.10
CA ASP A 279 3.86 -11.98 15.37
C ASP A 279 3.75 -11.70 13.86
N VAL A 280 4.64 -10.86 13.35
CA VAL A 280 4.65 -10.42 11.93
C VAL A 280 4.67 -11.60 10.95
N ASP A 281 5.31 -12.72 11.30
CA ASP A 281 5.41 -13.92 10.46
C ASP A 281 4.04 -14.54 10.15
N GLU A 282 3.14 -14.55 11.11
CA GLU A 282 1.78 -15.06 10.94
C GLU A 282 0.89 -13.98 10.31
N THR A 283 1.01 -12.76 10.79
CA THR A 283 0.19 -11.63 10.33
C THR A 283 0.39 -11.37 8.84
N VAL A 284 1.62 -11.34 8.33
CA VAL A 284 1.89 -11.14 6.89
C VAL A 284 1.28 -12.26 6.04
N LYS A 285 1.20 -13.50 6.52
CA LYS A 285 0.51 -14.60 5.82
C LYS A 285 -0.99 -14.35 5.71
N TYR A 286 -1.65 -13.96 6.81
CA TYR A 286 -3.08 -13.63 6.78
C TYR A 286 -3.36 -12.44 5.87
N LEU A 287 -2.60 -11.36 6.01
CA LEU A 287 -2.72 -10.16 5.17
C LEU A 287 -2.55 -10.48 3.68
N SER A 288 -1.53 -11.27 3.34
CA SER A 288 -1.27 -11.64 1.95
C SER A 288 -2.38 -12.53 1.39
N PHE A 289 -2.92 -13.45 2.18
CA PHE A 289 -4.07 -14.26 1.79
C PHE A 289 -5.32 -13.39 1.57
N THR A 290 -5.63 -12.46 2.48
CA THR A 290 -6.76 -11.53 2.36
C THR A 290 -6.68 -10.70 1.08
N ILE A 291 -5.50 -10.12 0.78
CA ILE A 291 -5.30 -9.35 -0.43
C ILE A 291 -5.43 -10.23 -1.67
N SER A 292 -4.83 -11.43 -1.65
CA SER A 292 -4.91 -12.35 -2.80
C SER A 292 -6.34 -12.79 -3.09
N GLU A 293 -7.14 -13.09 -2.06
CA GLU A 293 -8.57 -13.43 -2.24
C GLU A 293 -9.37 -12.22 -2.75
N GLY A 294 -9.09 -11.00 -2.28
CA GLY A 294 -9.66 -9.78 -2.83
C GLY A 294 -9.36 -9.60 -4.32
N LEU A 295 -8.13 -9.87 -4.74
CA LEU A 295 -7.71 -9.86 -6.15
C LEU A 295 -8.35 -11.01 -6.94
N ASN A 296 -8.34 -12.23 -6.40
CA ASN A 296 -8.97 -13.41 -7.02
C ASN A 296 -10.47 -13.20 -7.25
N THR A 297 -11.16 -12.56 -6.29
CA THR A 297 -12.58 -12.20 -6.38
C THR A 297 -12.82 -11.07 -7.38
N ALA A 298 -11.93 -10.07 -7.43
CA ALA A 298 -12.05 -8.97 -8.38
C ALA A 298 -11.84 -9.44 -9.83
N PHE A 299 -10.88 -10.35 -10.06
CA PHE A 299 -10.41 -10.74 -11.40
C PHE A 299 -10.93 -12.11 -11.87
N GLY A 300 -11.48 -12.93 -10.98
CA GLY A 300 -12.02 -14.24 -11.29
C GLY A 300 -13.46 -14.21 -11.81
N GLU A 301 -14.21 -13.16 -11.49
CA GLU A 301 -15.58 -12.93 -11.96
C GLU A 301 -15.59 -11.72 -12.90
N ALA A 302 -15.81 -11.96 -14.13
CA ALA A 302 -16.17 -10.88 -15.04
C ALA A 302 -17.66 -10.92 -15.34
#